data_d7d40b22aed8c3fb56cd1628e9223e2a
#
_entry.id   d7d40b22aed8c3fb56cd1628e9223e2a
#
_cell.length_a   1.000
_cell.length_b   1.000
_cell.length_c   1.000
_cell.angle_alpha   90.00
_cell.angle_beta   90.00
_cell.angle_gamma   90.00
#
_symmetry.space_group_name_H-M   'P 1'
#
loop_
_entity.id
_entity.type
_entity.pdbx_description
1 polymer ?
#
loop_
_entity_poly.entity_id
_entity_poly.type
_entity_poly.pdbx_seq_one_letter_code
_entity_poly.pdbx_strand_id
1 'polypeptide(L)'
;MSASESVLPEPECTWSTGPDDAAAVPAEVRDAVDTVLNTSGLPRSEREILTTRVERWYPDISDGLVTLYGEPIATRTAATLLADAARAYIDRDPQLRHLDLARTLEPAWVQNPSRIGYAGYTERFAGDLRGVMKRIPYLRELGVSYLHLMPLLTPRPGDSDGGYAVADYRSVRPDLGDMDDLAALTAELRRDGISLVVDLVLNHVAAEHEWAERARAGEQRYRDYFFIYPDRTEPDEYEKTLPEI
;
A
#
# COMPACT_ATOMS: atom_id res chain seq x y z
N MET A 1 -48.81 21.35 4.08
CA MET A 1 -47.88 21.18 2.95
C MET A 1 -46.69 20.39 3.53
N SER A 2 -46.71 19.09 3.31
CA SER A 2 -45.69 18.17 3.81
C SER A 2 -44.60 18.01 2.74
N ALA A 3 -43.38 18.39 3.06
CA ALA A 3 -42.25 18.18 2.17
C ALA A 3 -41.82 16.69 2.29
N SER A 4 -41.97 15.98 1.19
CA SER A 4 -41.45 14.63 1.05
C SER A 4 -39.92 14.72 0.85
N GLU A 5 -39.17 14.30 1.87
CA GLU A 5 -37.75 14.00 1.71
C GLU A 5 -37.58 12.85 0.71
N SER A 6 -36.98 13.15 -0.43
CA SER A 6 -36.54 12.13 -1.38
C SER A 6 -35.29 11.48 -0.82
N VAL A 7 -35.43 10.28 -0.27
CA VAL A 7 -34.31 9.38 0.04
C VAL A 7 -33.69 8.99 -1.29
N LEU A 8 -32.44 9.41 -1.52
CA LEU A 8 -31.66 8.93 -2.64
C LEU A 8 -31.40 7.41 -2.44
N PRO A 9 -31.55 6.60 -3.49
CA PRO A 9 -31.24 5.19 -3.36
C PRO A 9 -29.76 5.01 -2.99
N GLU A 10 -29.51 4.21 -1.97
CA GLU A 10 -28.16 3.78 -1.62
C GLU A 10 -27.53 3.09 -2.85
N PRO A 11 -26.26 3.34 -3.15
CA PRO A 11 -25.58 2.64 -4.22
C PRO A 11 -25.58 1.14 -3.90
N GLU A 12 -26.25 0.35 -4.73
CA GLU A 12 -26.18 -1.09 -4.67
C GLU A 12 -24.70 -1.50 -4.88
N CYS A 13 -24.01 -1.85 -3.80
CA CYS A 13 -22.75 -2.58 -3.88
C CYS A 13 -23.08 -3.99 -4.42
N THR A 14 -23.09 -4.12 -5.73
CA THR A 14 -23.15 -5.44 -6.38
C THR A 14 -21.78 -6.12 -6.29
N TRP A 15 -21.46 -6.61 -5.11
CA TRP A 15 -20.42 -7.62 -4.94
C TRP A 15 -21.08 -8.98 -5.22
N SER A 16 -21.21 -9.34 -6.49
CA SER A 16 -21.60 -10.69 -6.88
C SER A 16 -20.39 -11.40 -7.46
N THR A 17 -19.62 -12.02 -6.61
CA THR A 17 -18.85 -13.19 -6.96
C THR A 17 -19.39 -14.33 -6.13
N GLY A 18 -20.30 -15.11 -6.73
CA GLY A 18 -20.68 -16.40 -6.19
C GLY A 18 -19.43 -17.29 -6.13
N PRO A 19 -19.40 -18.28 -5.23
CA PRO A 19 -18.23 -19.15 -5.05
C PRO A 19 -17.91 -20.04 -6.25
N ASP A 20 -18.70 -20.02 -7.29
CA ASP A 20 -18.57 -20.92 -8.46
C ASP A 20 -17.80 -20.34 -9.66
N ASP A 21 -17.46 -19.04 -9.66
CA ASP A 21 -16.73 -18.37 -10.77
C ASP A 21 -15.32 -17.88 -10.39
N ALA A 22 -14.83 -18.19 -9.20
CA ALA A 22 -13.47 -17.84 -8.82
C ALA A 22 -12.48 -18.64 -9.67
N ALA A 23 -11.75 -17.97 -10.55
CA ALA A 23 -10.67 -18.59 -11.31
C ALA A 23 -9.72 -19.32 -10.35
N ALA A 24 -9.56 -20.64 -10.54
CA ALA A 24 -8.70 -21.44 -9.68
C ALA A 24 -7.27 -20.90 -9.73
N VAL A 25 -6.63 -20.75 -8.56
CA VAL A 25 -5.23 -20.30 -8.49
C VAL A 25 -4.35 -21.23 -9.33
N PRO A 26 -3.59 -20.76 -10.32
CA PRO A 26 -2.72 -21.60 -11.15
C PRO A 26 -1.68 -22.35 -10.34
N ALA A 27 -1.24 -23.52 -10.85
CA ALA A 27 -0.22 -24.34 -10.20
C ALA A 27 1.08 -23.56 -9.94
N GLU A 28 1.53 -22.75 -10.92
CA GLU A 28 2.73 -21.91 -10.80
C GLU A 28 2.66 -20.98 -9.61
N VAL A 29 1.51 -20.35 -9.36
CA VAL A 29 1.28 -19.44 -8.24
C VAL A 29 1.25 -20.22 -6.92
N ARG A 30 0.51 -21.35 -6.90
CA ARG A 30 0.46 -22.20 -5.70
C ARG A 30 1.82 -22.72 -5.31
N ASP A 31 2.58 -23.27 -6.26
CA ASP A 31 3.91 -23.83 -6.04
C ASP A 31 4.89 -22.78 -5.52
N ALA A 32 4.79 -21.54 -6.02
CA ALA A 32 5.61 -20.42 -5.55
C ALA A 32 5.31 -20.07 -4.08
N VAL A 33 4.04 -19.98 -3.70
CA VAL A 33 3.60 -19.72 -2.32
C VAL A 33 3.94 -20.90 -1.40
N ASP A 34 3.67 -22.14 -1.82
CA ASP A 34 3.93 -23.35 -1.04
C ASP A 34 5.44 -23.54 -0.77
N THR A 35 6.29 -23.21 -1.74
CA THR A 35 7.75 -23.25 -1.56
C THR A 35 8.17 -22.36 -0.39
N VAL A 36 7.60 -21.17 -0.25
CA VAL A 36 7.89 -20.25 0.85
C VAL A 36 7.29 -20.77 2.16
N LEU A 37 6.04 -21.23 2.15
CA LEU A 37 5.34 -21.68 3.34
C LEU A 37 5.94 -22.95 3.94
N ASN A 38 6.39 -23.89 3.12
CA ASN A 38 6.97 -25.16 3.56
C ASN A 38 8.30 -25.00 4.30
N THR A 39 9.00 -23.88 4.07
CA THR A 39 10.27 -23.55 4.76
C THR A 39 10.09 -22.62 5.96
N SER A 40 8.86 -22.14 6.22
CA SER A 40 8.60 -21.04 7.15
C SER A 40 8.60 -21.40 8.64
N GLY A 41 8.41 -22.68 8.99
CA GLY A 41 8.15 -23.07 10.38
C GLY A 41 6.82 -22.59 10.96
N LEU A 42 5.94 -21.96 10.18
CA LEU A 42 4.62 -21.51 10.62
C LEU A 42 3.71 -22.70 11.00
N PRO A 43 2.88 -22.55 12.05
CA PRO A 43 1.84 -23.51 12.35
C PRO A 43 0.91 -23.76 11.16
N ARG A 44 0.34 -24.95 11.08
CA ARG A 44 -0.59 -25.33 9.99
C ARG A 44 -1.74 -24.33 9.86
N SER A 45 -2.33 -23.90 10.96
CA SER A 45 -3.43 -22.92 10.96
C SER A 45 -3.07 -21.58 10.35
N GLU A 46 -1.86 -21.08 10.59
CA GLU A 46 -1.36 -19.83 10.01
C GLU A 46 -1.14 -19.97 8.49
N ARG A 47 -0.62 -21.11 8.05
CA ARG A 47 -0.47 -21.41 6.61
C ARG A 47 -1.83 -21.49 5.91
N GLU A 48 -2.82 -22.18 6.52
CA GLU A 48 -4.19 -22.26 5.99
C GLU A 48 -4.86 -20.88 5.88
N ILE A 49 -4.64 -19.98 6.85
CA ILE A 49 -5.13 -18.59 6.76
C ILE A 49 -4.55 -17.87 5.55
N LEU A 50 -3.25 -17.97 5.31
CA LEU A 50 -2.63 -17.32 4.17
C LEU A 50 -3.11 -17.91 2.85
N THR A 51 -3.14 -19.23 2.74
CA THR A 51 -3.63 -19.94 1.53
C THR A 51 -5.06 -19.51 1.18
N THR A 52 -5.95 -19.48 2.17
CA THR A 52 -7.34 -19.02 1.98
C THR A 52 -7.41 -17.57 1.51
N ARG A 53 -6.52 -16.70 2.00
CA ARG A 53 -6.43 -15.31 1.53
C ARG A 53 -5.96 -15.23 0.07
N VAL A 54 -4.96 -16.04 -0.29
CA VAL A 54 -4.48 -16.11 -1.68
C VAL A 54 -5.61 -16.57 -2.59
N GLU A 55 -6.30 -17.67 -2.26
CA GLU A 55 -7.42 -18.18 -3.06
C GLU A 55 -8.53 -17.13 -3.23
N ARG A 56 -8.87 -16.41 -2.17
CA ARG A 56 -9.92 -15.41 -2.20
C ARG A 56 -9.59 -14.20 -3.08
N TRP A 57 -8.35 -13.70 -3.03
CA TRP A 57 -7.98 -12.45 -3.67
C TRP A 57 -7.24 -12.62 -4.99
N TYR A 58 -6.86 -13.85 -5.33
CA TYR A 58 -6.18 -14.14 -6.59
C TYR A 58 -6.95 -13.65 -7.82
N PRO A 59 -8.27 -13.86 -7.96
CA PRO A 59 -9.01 -13.39 -9.12
C PRO A 59 -8.85 -11.90 -9.38
N ASP A 60 -9.01 -11.07 -8.34
CA ASP A 60 -8.88 -9.60 -8.46
C ASP A 60 -7.46 -9.19 -8.86
N ILE A 61 -6.45 -9.84 -8.28
CA ILE A 61 -5.02 -9.61 -8.60
C ILE A 61 -4.75 -10.03 -10.04
N SER A 62 -5.24 -11.19 -10.44
CA SER A 62 -5.06 -11.74 -11.79
C SER A 62 -5.68 -10.85 -12.85
N ASP A 63 -6.93 -10.42 -12.66
CA ASP A 63 -7.64 -9.54 -13.61
C ASP A 63 -6.89 -8.22 -13.84
N GLY A 64 -6.40 -7.61 -12.76
CA GLY A 64 -5.58 -6.40 -12.86
C GLY A 64 -4.29 -6.63 -13.63
N LEU A 65 -3.56 -7.71 -13.33
CA LEU A 65 -2.30 -8.03 -13.99
C LEU A 65 -2.49 -8.43 -15.46
N VAL A 66 -3.52 -9.20 -15.78
CA VAL A 66 -3.84 -9.58 -17.16
C VAL A 66 -4.19 -8.37 -17.99
N THR A 67 -4.98 -7.45 -17.43
CA THR A 67 -5.35 -6.21 -18.11
C THR A 67 -4.13 -5.35 -18.47
N LEU A 68 -3.13 -5.31 -17.59
CA LEU A 68 -1.94 -4.48 -17.77
C LEU A 68 -0.85 -5.15 -18.62
N TYR A 69 -0.63 -6.47 -18.44
CA TYR A 69 0.55 -7.14 -18.98
C TYR A 69 0.23 -8.33 -19.91
N GLY A 70 -1.03 -8.78 -19.93
CA GLY A 70 -1.43 -9.99 -20.66
C GLY A 70 -0.82 -11.27 -20.09
N GLU A 71 -1.36 -12.41 -20.54
CA GLU A 71 -0.78 -13.72 -20.26
C GLU A 71 0.40 -14.01 -21.23
N PRO A 72 1.48 -14.71 -20.79
CA PRO A 72 1.71 -15.36 -19.48
C PRO A 72 2.44 -14.49 -18.46
N ILE A 73 2.65 -13.19 -18.74
CA ILE A 73 3.39 -12.29 -17.85
C ILE A 73 2.64 -12.12 -16.52
N ALA A 74 1.31 -11.96 -16.60
CA ALA A 74 0.45 -11.79 -15.44
C ALA A 74 0.60 -12.93 -14.42
N THR A 75 0.54 -14.19 -14.86
CA THR A 75 0.68 -15.35 -13.97
C THR A 75 2.04 -15.40 -13.30
N ARG A 76 3.14 -15.15 -14.02
CA ARG A 76 4.50 -15.11 -13.41
C ARG A 76 4.65 -13.95 -12.43
N THR A 77 4.07 -12.81 -12.75
CA THR A 77 4.09 -11.65 -11.86
C THR A 77 3.29 -11.94 -10.60
N ALA A 78 2.10 -12.52 -10.71
CA ALA A 78 1.29 -12.94 -9.57
C ALA A 78 2.03 -13.95 -8.69
N ALA A 79 2.71 -14.95 -9.29
CA ALA A 79 3.50 -15.93 -8.54
C ALA A 79 4.60 -15.26 -7.70
N THR A 80 5.32 -14.30 -8.29
CA THR A 80 6.36 -13.54 -7.59
C THR A 80 5.77 -12.68 -6.46
N LEU A 81 4.73 -11.90 -6.75
CA LEU A 81 4.09 -11.01 -5.77
C LEU A 81 3.51 -11.78 -4.58
N LEU A 82 2.86 -12.90 -4.84
CA LEU A 82 2.24 -13.71 -3.78
C LEU A 82 3.26 -14.49 -2.97
N ALA A 83 4.36 -14.92 -3.58
CA ALA A 83 5.50 -15.47 -2.84
C ALA A 83 6.16 -14.41 -1.92
N ASP A 84 6.32 -13.17 -2.39
CA ASP A 84 6.82 -12.07 -1.57
C ASP A 84 5.85 -11.69 -0.45
N ALA A 85 4.55 -11.68 -0.74
CA ALA A 85 3.52 -11.49 0.28
C ALA A 85 3.55 -12.60 1.35
N ALA A 86 3.81 -13.87 0.95
CA ALA A 86 3.99 -14.97 1.88
C ALA A 86 5.22 -14.78 2.78
N ARG A 87 6.36 -14.32 2.23
CA ARG A 87 7.56 -13.97 3.02
C ARG A 87 7.25 -12.86 4.02
N ALA A 88 6.63 -11.77 3.55
CA ALA A 88 6.23 -10.66 4.41
C ALA A 88 5.26 -11.09 5.53
N TYR A 89 4.35 -12.04 5.26
CA TYR A 89 3.47 -12.61 6.27
C TYR A 89 4.21 -13.44 7.32
N ILE A 90 5.24 -14.22 6.90
CA ILE A 90 6.07 -15.02 7.80
C ILE A 90 6.83 -14.10 8.77
N ASP A 91 7.44 -13.03 8.24
CA ASP A 91 8.21 -12.06 9.01
C ASP A 91 7.35 -11.11 9.85
N ARG A 92 6.04 -11.12 9.62
CA ARG A 92 5.11 -10.21 10.30
C ARG A 92 4.96 -10.56 11.77
N ASP A 93 5.05 -9.55 12.64
CA ASP A 93 4.81 -9.67 14.07
C ASP A 93 3.48 -10.42 14.36
N PRO A 94 3.47 -11.43 15.27
CA PRO A 94 2.26 -12.16 15.60
C PRO A 94 1.09 -11.29 16.04
N GLN A 95 1.33 -10.19 16.74
CA GLN A 95 0.28 -9.24 17.13
C GLN A 95 -0.36 -8.56 15.92
N LEU A 96 0.43 -8.29 14.87
CA LEU A 96 -0.09 -7.74 13.62
C LEU A 96 -0.90 -8.79 12.85
N ARG A 97 -0.46 -10.05 12.81
CA ARG A 97 -1.27 -11.11 12.19
C ARG A 97 -2.63 -11.28 12.91
N HIS A 98 -2.65 -11.17 14.23
CA HIS A 98 -3.90 -11.19 15.00
C HIS A 98 -4.80 -9.98 14.68
N LEU A 99 -4.21 -8.77 14.57
CA LEU A 99 -4.93 -7.57 14.16
C LEU A 99 -5.51 -7.71 12.73
N ASP A 100 -4.75 -8.29 11.81
CA ASP A 100 -5.21 -8.54 10.44
C ASP A 100 -6.42 -9.49 10.41
N LEU A 101 -6.41 -10.52 11.26
CA LEU A 101 -7.54 -11.42 11.38
C LEU A 101 -8.79 -10.70 11.93
N ALA A 102 -8.63 -9.90 12.99
CA ALA A 102 -9.72 -9.09 13.52
C ALA A 102 -10.33 -8.14 12.47
N ARG A 103 -9.48 -7.49 11.65
CA ARG A 103 -9.92 -6.62 10.55
C ARG A 103 -10.57 -7.38 9.39
N THR A 104 -10.20 -8.64 9.18
CA THR A 104 -10.89 -9.50 8.21
C THR A 104 -12.34 -9.75 8.61
N LEU A 105 -12.63 -9.79 9.90
CA LEU A 105 -13.98 -9.93 10.45
C LEU A 105 -14.78 -8.62 10.44
N GLU A 106 -14.11 -7.47 10.37
CA GLU A 106 -14.70 -6.14 10.27
C GLU A 106 -14.06 -5.37 9.08
N PRO A 107 -14.31 -5.77 7.83
CA PRO A 107 -13.59 -5.21 6.67
C PRO A 107 -13.81 -3.71 6.47
N ALA A 108 -14.94 -3.18 6.92
CA ALA A 108 -15.27 -1.75 6.89
C ALA A 108 -14.76 -0.97 8.12
N TRP A 109 -13.81 -1.52 8.88
CA TRP A 109 -13.33 -0.91 10.13
C TRP A 109 -12.89 0.55 9.98
N VAL A 110 -12.24 0.90 8.86
CA VAL A 110 -11.76 2.27 8.60
C VAL A 110 -12.89 3.24 8.27
N GLN A 111 -14.00 2.73 7.71
CA GLN A 111 -15.19 3.52 7.32
C GLN A 111 -16.20 3.66 8.45
N ASN A 112 -15.98 2.99 9.58
CA ASN A 112 -16.87 3.07 10.72
C ASN A 112 -16.95 4.52 11.22
N PRO A 113 -18.17 5.13 11.36
CA PRO A 113 -18.35 6.52 11.78
C PRO A 113 -17.74 6.88 13.14
N SER A 114 -17.44 5.89 13.99
CA SER A 114 -16.74 6.10 15.26
C SER A 114 -15.23 6.24 15.11
N ARG A 115 -14.68 6.00 13.92
CA ARG A 115 -13.24 6.12 13.65
C ARG A 115 -12.89 7.52 13.18
N ILE A 116 -11.91 8.13 13.83
CA ILE A 116 -11.41 9.47 13.51
C ILE A 116 -10.01 9.34 12.91
N GLY A 117 -9.83 9.88 11.70
CA GLY A 117 -8.54 10.05 11.06
C GLY A 117 -7.93 11.41 11.37
N TYR A 118 -6.64 11.47 11.52
CA TYR A 118 -5.87 12.71 11.61
C TYR A 118 -4.76 12.68 10.56
N ALA A 119 -4.67 13.70 9.73
CA ALA A 119 -3.65 13.80 8.68
C ALA A 119 -2.77 15.03 8.87
N GLY A 120 -1.49 14.91 8.57
CA GLY A 120 -0.57 16.04 8.65
C GLY A 120 0.85 15.69 8.23
N TYR A 121 1.62 16.73 7.96
CA TYR A 121 3.05 16.61 7.78
C TYR A 121 3.73 16.46 9.13
N THR A 122 4.65 15.49 9.25
CA THR A 122 5.36 15.18 10.50
C THR A 122 6.07 16.40 11.07
N GLU A 123 6.83 17.12 10.22
CA GLU A 123 7.59 18.30 10.64
C GLU A 123 6.71 19.45 11.12
N ARG A 124 5.52 19.60 10.55
CA ARG A 124 4.57 20.66 10.95
C ARG A 124 3.79 20.30 12.21
N PHE A 125 3.51 19.02 12.38
CA PHE A 125 2.74 18.52 13.52
C PHE A 125 3.59 18.40 14.79
N ALA A 126 4.83 17.85 14.65
CA ALA A 126 5.63 17.46 15.80
C ALA A 126 7.16 17.61 15.64
N GLY A 127 7.62 18.08 14.49
CA GLY A 127 9.04 18.24 14.15
C GLY A 127 9.65 16.99 13.53
N ASP A 128 9.55 15.85 14.20
CA ASP A 128 10.11 14.57 13.77
C ASP A 128 9.26 13.39 14.27
N LEU A 129 9.64 12.14 13.91
CA LEU A 129 8.91 10.94 14.34
C LEU A 129 8.90 10.75 15.85
N ARG A 130 9.98 11.13 16.55
CA ARG A 130 10.04 11.09 18.02
C ARG A 130 9.14 12.15 18.64
N GLY A 131 8.98 13.29 18.00
CA GLY A 131 8.00 14.31 18.35
C GLY A 131 6.57 13.80 18.22
N VAL A 132 6.26 13.05 17.16
CA VAL A 132 4.94 12.42 16.98
C VAL A 132 4.64 11.44 18.13
N MET A 133 5.60 10.63 18.56
CA MET A 133 5.42 9.76 19.74
C MET A 133 5.00 10.54 20.97
N LYS A 134 5.56 11.72 21.21
CA LYS A 134 5.17 12.59 22.33
C LYS A 134 3.75 13.18 22.19
N ARG A 135 3.19 13.18 20.98
CA ARG A 135 1.82 13.65 20.69
C ARG A 135 0.76 12.55 20.77
N ILE A 136 1.13 11.29 20.96
CA ILE A 136 0.17 10.19 21.08
C ILE A 136 -0.92 10.43 22.14
N PRO A 137 -0.60 10.93 23.34
CA PRO A 137 -1.65 11.26 24.32
C PRO A 137 -2.68 12.27 23.80
N TYR A 138 -2.25 13.28 23.06
CA TYR A 138 -3.15 14.25 22.41
C TYR A 138 -4.04 13.58 21.34
N LEU A 139 -3.46 12.74 20.48
CA LEU A 139 -4.23 12.01 19.47
C LEU A 139 -5.27 11.08 20.10
N ARG A 140 -4.91 10.43 21.20
CA ARG A 140 -5.83 9.59 21.97
C ARG A 140 -6.97 10.40 22.60
N GLU A 141 -6.68 11.57 23.16
CA GLU A 141 -7.69 12.47 23.74
C GLU A 141 -8.69 12.93 22.67
N LEU A 142 -8.23 13.18 21.44
CA LEU A 142 -9.08 13.47 20.27
C LEU A 142 -9.89 12.28 19.78
N GLY A 143 -9.60 11.06 20.23
CA GLY A 143 -10.26 9.84 19.74
C GLY A 143 -9.74 9.35 18.41
N VAL A 144 -8.54 9.75 18.00
CA VAL A 144 -7.92 9.35 16.72
C VAL A 144 -7.70 7.85 16.68
N SER A 145 -8.15 7.21 15.60
CA SER A 145 -8.02 5.77 15.36
C SER A 145 -7.00 5.45 14.27
N TYR A 146 -6.71 6.40 13.39
CA TYR A 146 -5.65 6.29 12.40
C TYR A 146 -5.00 7.64 12.14
N LEU A 147 -3.67 7.63 12.08
CA LEU A 147 -2.83 8.80 11.82
C LEU A 147 -2.23 8.67 10.43
N HIS A 148 -2.52 9.59 9.54
CA HIS A 148 -1.89 9.71 8.23
C HIS A 148 -0.75 10.72 8.31
N LEU A 149 0.48 10.26 8.20
CA LEU A 149 1.66 11.09 8.07
C LEU A 149 2.03 11.20 6.58
N MET A 150 1.89 12.41 6.06
CA MET A 150 2.17 12.76 4.67
C MET A 150 3.68 12.72 4.43
N PRO A 151 4.16 12.54 3.20
CA PRO A 151 5.23 11.64 2.79
C PRO A 151 6.40 11.53 3.75
N LEU A 152 6.72 10.28 4.14
CA LEU A 152 7.80 9.96 5.08
C LEU A 152 9.09 9.49 4.39
N LEU A 153 8.99 9.01 3.14
CA LEU A 153 10.13 8.42 2.44
C LEU A 153 11.10 9.51 1.98
N THR A 154 12.34 9.10 1.72
CA THR A 154 13.40 10.03 1.31
C THR A 154 13.09 10.64 -0.07
N PRO A 155 12.81 11.94 -0.15
CA PRO A 155 12.54 12.62 -1.40
C PRO A 155 13.83 13.08 -2.08
N ARG A 156 13.72 13.61 -3.30
CA ARG A 156 14.82 14.33 -3.95
C ARG A 156 15.31 15.51 -3.09
N PRO A 157 16.59 15.91 -3.22
CA PRO A 157 17.09 17.12 -2.58
C PRO A 157 16.43 18.39 -3.14
N GLY A 158 16.22 19.37 -2.26
CA GLY A 158 15.66 20.67 -2.65
C GLY A 158 14.15 20.65 -2.80
N ASP A 159 13.63 21.18 -3.90
CA ASP A 159 12.20 21.21 -4.20
C ASP A 159 11.72 19.80 -4.55
N SER A 160 10.97 19.21 -3.64
CA SER A 160 10.58 17.79 -3.65
C SER A 160 9.08 17.56 -3.80
N ASP A 161 8.33 18.59 -4.20
CA ASP A 161 6.87 18.53 -4.27
C ASP A 161 6.26 18.06 -2.93
N GLY A 162 6.60 18.73 -1.84
CA GLY A 162 6.11 18.36 -0.52
C GLY A 162 6.55 16.96 -0.01
N GLY A 163 7.55 16.36 -0.65
CA GLY A 163 8.04 15.01 -0.32
C GLY A 163 7.53 13.92 -1.27
N TYR A 164 6.67 14.26 -2.22
CA TYR A 164 6.09 13.28 -3.16
C TYR A 164 7.06 12.87 -4.28
N ALA A 165 8.11 13.65 -4.56
CA ALA A 165 9.18 13.24 -5.47
C ALA A 165 10.16 12.28 -4.76
N VAL A 166 9.79 11.01 -4.63
CA VAL A 166 10.53 10.00 -3.86
C VAL A 166 11.80 9.56 -4.61
N ALA A 167 12.95 9.70 -3.94
CA ALA A 167 14.25 9.24 -4.43
C ALA A 167 14.67 7.88 -3.86
N ASP A 168 14.22 7.53 -2.64
CA ASP A 168 14.49 6.24 -2.01
C ASP A 168 13.28 5.75 -1.21
N TYR A 169 12.75 4.59 -1.61
CA TYR A 169 11.60 3.93 -0.96
C TYR A 169 11.98 3.10 0.27
N ARG A 170 13.27 2.97 0.60
CA ARG A 170 13.78 2.12 1.67
C ARG A 170 14.26 2.88 2.90
N SER A 171 14.20 4.20 2.84
CA SER A 171 14.62 5.06 3.93
C SER A 171 13.61 6.15 4.22
N VAL A 172 13.57 6.55 5.48
CA VAL A 172 12.82 7.71 5.95
C VAL A 172 13.61 8.98 5.64
N ARG A 173 12.92 10.05 5.34
CA ARG A 173 13.50 11.39 5.18
C ARG A 173 14.36 11.74 6.41
N PRO A 174 15.66 12.03 6.20
CA PRO A 174 16.63 12.09 7.34
C PRO A 174 16.33 13.14 8.42
N ASP A 175 15.63 14.22 8.07
CA ASP A 175 15.23 15.24 9.04
C ASP A 175 14.05 14.82 9.92
N LEU A 176 13.34 13.75 9.56
CA LEU A 176 12.23 13.19 10.34
C LEU A 176 12.69 12.06 11.28
N GLY A 177 13.79 11.40 10.98
CA GLY A 177 14.30 10.24 11.71
C GLY A 177 14.79 9.14 10.77
N ASP A 178 14.76 7.90 11.23
CA ASP A 178 15.17 6.72 10.48
C ASP A 178 14.10 5.61 10.55
N MET A 179 14.42 4.44 9.97
CA MET A 179 13.51 3.30 9.97
C MET A 179 13.27 2.72 11.37
N ASP A 180 14.23 2.85 12.29
CA ASP A 180 14.07 2.41 13.69
C ASP A 180 13.14 3.37 14.44
N ASP A 181 13.22 4.67 14.19
CA ASP A 181 12.28 5.67 14.73
C ASP A 181 10.85 5.41 14.19
N LEU A 182 10.72 5.06 12.91
CA LEU A 182 9.42 4.70 12.32
C LEU A 182 8.87 3.42 12.94
N ALA A 183 9.71 2.40 13.14
CA ALA A 183 9.32 1.15 13.80
C ALA A 183 8.87 1.40 15.24
N ALA A 184 9.61 2.25 15.99
CA ALA A 184 9.24 2.63 17.36
C ALA A 184 7.90 3.37 17.38
N LEU A 185 7.69 4.36 16.50
CA LEU A 185 6.43 5.09 16.38
C LEU A 185 5.25 4.15 16.11
N THR A 186 5.40 3.23 15.13
CA THR A 186 4.31 2.29 14.80
C THR A 186 3.96 1.38 15.97
N ALA A 187 4.96 0.96 16.76
CA ALA A 187 4.73 0.14 17.95
C ALA A 187 3.99 0.93 19.05
N GLU A 188 4.36 2.20 19.28
CA GLU A 188 3.67 3.07 20.24
C GLU A 188 2.22 3.36 19.83
N LEU A 189 1.99 3.77 18.58
CA LEU A 189 0.66 4.03 18.06
C LEU A 189 -0.25 2.80 18.21
N ARG A 190 0.27 1.60 17.91
CA ARG A 190 -0.47 0.34 18.03
C ARG A 190 -0.91 0.05 19.47
N ARG A 191 -0.06 0.35 20.47
CA ARG A 191 -0.42 0.17 21.90
C ARG A 191 -1.61 1.04 22.29
N ASP A 192 -1.74 2.21 21.66
CA ASP A 192 -2.88 3.12 21.87
C ASP A 192 -4.04 2.89 20.89
N GLY A 193 -4.01 1.81 20.10
CA GLY A 193 -5.07 1.47 19.15
C GLY A 193 -5.12 2.36 17.91
N ILE A 194 -4.06 3.11 17.62
CA ILE A 194 -3.95 4.02 16.48
C ILE A 194 -3.17 3.32 15.37
N SER A 195 -3.71 3.31 14.16
CA SER A 195 -3.03 2.79 12.97
C SER A 195 -2.26 3.91 12.26
N LEU A 196 -1.05 3.60 11.79
CA LEU A 196 -0.32 4.51 10.91
C LEU A 196 -0.76 4.29 9.46
N VAL A 197 -1.01 5.39 8.75
CA VAL A 197 -1.20 5.46 7.31
C VAL A 197 -0.06 6.27 6.72
N VAL A 198 0.52 5.81 5.63
CA VAL A 198 1.60 6.51 4.92
C VAL A 198 1.30 6.55 3.43
N ASP A 199 1.80 7.56 2.75
CA ASP A 199 1.70 7.65 1.30
C ASP A 199 2.63 6.63 0.62
N LEU A 200 2.12 6.00 -0.43
CA LEU A 200 2.87 5.13 -1.31
C LEU A 200 2.76 5.65 -2.74
N VAL A 201 3.76 6.39 -3.18
CA VAL A 201 3.80 6.97 -4.53
C VAL A 201 4.30 5.93 -5.52
N LEU A 202 3.41 5.37 -6.35
CA LEU A 202 3.74 4.33 -7.33
C LEU A 202 3.69 4.80 -8.79
N ASN A 203 3.08 5.95 -9.05
CA ASN A 203 2.87 6.49 -10.40
C ASN A 203 4.09 7.22 -10.98
N HIS A 204 5.00 7.67 -10.12
CA HIS A 204 6.25 8.32 -10.52
C HIS A 204 7.34 8.13 -9.46
N VAL A 205 8.56 8.44 -9.82
CA VAL A 205 9.72 8.53 -8.91
C VAL A 205 10.46 9.84 -9.18
N ALA A 206 11.29 10.28 -8.23
CA ALA A 206 12.17 11.41 -8.46
C ALA A 206 13.16 11.12 -9.59
N ALA A 207 13.59 12.17 -10.29
CA ALA A 207 14.62 12.05 -11.32
C ALA A 207 15.95 11.50 -10.75
N GLU A 208 16.19 11.69 -9.47
CA GLU A 208 17.36 11.21 -8.71
C GLU A 208 17.18 9.77 -8.16
N HIS A 209 16.03 9.13 -8.38
CA HIS A 209 15.88 7.72 -8.02
C HIS A 209 16.83 6.85 -8.85
N GLU A 210 17.49 5.88 -8.22
CA GLU A 210 18.48 4.99 -8.85
C GLU A 210 17.98 4.43 -10.20
N TRP A 211 16.74 3.98 -10.26
CA TRP A 211 16.19 3.40 -11.49
C TRP A 211 16.06 4.45 -12.61
N ALA A 212 15.66 5.67 -12.26
CA ALA A 212 15.56 6.75 -13.24
C ALA A 212 16.93 7.20 -13.76
N GLU A 213 17.95 7.25 -12.88
CA GLU A 213 19.32 7.55 -13.28
C GLU A 213 19.89 6.48 -14.21
N ARG A 214 19.72 5.20 -13.89
CA ARG A 214 20.17 4.07 -14.70
C ARG A 214 19.42 3.98 -16.04
N ALA A 215 18.12 4.27 -16.06
CA ALA A 215 17.34 4.35 -17.29
C ALA A 215 17.88 5.45 -18.21
N ARG A 216 18.20 6.63 -17.66
CA ARG A 216 18.83 7.75 -18.43
C ARG A 216 20.23 7.40 -18.90
N ALA A 217 20.98 6.60 -18.16
CA ALA A 217 22.28 6.07 -18.57
C ALA A 217 22.19 5.04 -19.72
N GLY A 218 20.97 4.64 -20.11
CA GLY A 218 20.73 3.73 -21.24
C GLY A 218 20.63 2.27 -20.87
N GLU A 219 20.57 1.93 -19.58
CA GLU A 219 20.41 0.54 -19.15
C GLU A 219 19.00 0.03 -19.44
N GLN A 220 18.87 -0.90 -20.40
CA GLN A 220 17.58 -1.36 -20.92
C GLN A 220 16.66 -1.91 -19.82
N ARG A 221 17.19 -2.70 -18.88
CA ARG A 221 16.41 -3.24 -17.76
C ARG A 221 15.67 -2.15 -16.98
N TYR A 222 16.29 -0.99 -16.79
CA TYR A 222 15.68 0.12 -16.03
C TYR A 222 14.80 0.99 -16.91
N ARG A 223 15.10 1.08 -18.22
CA ARG A 223 14.21 1.75 -19.19
C ARG A 223 12.85 1.06 -19.26
N ASP A 224 12.80 -0.25 -19.10
CA ASP A 224 11.58 -1.04 -19.16
C ASP A 224 10.62 -0.79 -17.96
N TYR A 225 11.08 -0.07 -16.93
CA TYR A 225 10.24 0.34 -15.79
C TYR A 225 9.48 1.64 -16.02
N PHE A 226 9.77 2.36 -17.11
CA PHE A 226 9.21 3.68 -17.38
C PHE A 226 8.55 3.75 -18.75
N PHE A 227 7.47 4.51 -18.84
CA PHE A 227 6.97 4.96 -20.12
C PHE A 227 7.91 6.05 -20.65
N ILE A 228 8.62 5.74 -21.72
CA ILE A 228 9.60 6.64 -22.35
C ILE A 228 9.14 6.92 -23.78
N TYR A 229 8.79 8.15 -24.03
CA TYR A 229 8.35 8.62 -25.36
C TYR A 229 9.54 9.21 -26.13
N PRO A 230 9.58 9.10 -27.47
CA PRO A 230 10.64 9.64 -28.29
C PRO A 230 10.65 11.18 -28.31
N ASP A 231 9.50 11.78 -28.12
CA ASP A 231 9.27 13.23 -28.05
C ASP A 231 8.06 13.56 -27.19
N ARG A 232 7.63 14.84 -27.18
CA ARG A 232 6.50 15.28 -26.36
C ARG A 232 5.13 15.15 -27.03
N THR A 233 5.02 14.57 -28.22
CA THR A 233 3.74 14.51 -28.95
C THR A 233 2.64 13.83 -28.12
N GLU A 234 2.91 12.63 -27.60
CA GLU A 234 1.95 11.93 -26.76
C GLU A 234 1.79 12.57 -25.36
N PRO A 235 2.87 12.93 -24.63
CA PRO A 235 2.72 13.64 -23.37
C PRO A 235 1.88 14.92 -23.49
N ASP A 236 2.10 15.75 -24.53
CA ASP A 236 1.35 16.99 -24.74
C ASP A 236 -0.15 16.74 -25.02
N GLU A 237 -0.52 15.60 -25.60
CA GLU A 237 -1.93 15.23 -25.75
C GLU A 237 -2.57 14.86 -24.40
N TYR A 238 -1.86 14.17 -23.52
CA TYR A 238 -2.35 13.87 -22.17
C TYR A 238 -2.50 15.15 -21.33
N GLU A 239 -1.55 16.05 -21.39
CA GLU A 239 -1.57 17.31 -20.63
C GLU A 239 -2.78 18.21 -20.98
N LYS A 240 -3.39 18.06 -22.16
CA LYS A 240 -4.62 18.79 -22.52
C LYS A 240 -5.83 18.42 -21.64
N THR A 241 -5.86 17.23 -21.12
CA THR A 241 -6.98 16.69 -20.35
C THR A 241 -6.63 16.39 -18.89
N LEU A 242 -5.36 16.22 -18.58
CA LEU A 242 -4.84 15.96 -17.25
C LEU A 242 -3.86 17.11 -16.91
N PRO A 243 -4.32 18.16 -16.22
CA PRO A 243 -3.41 19.24 -15.81
C PRO A 243 -2.30 18.66 -14.93
N GLU A 244 -1.09 19.14 -15.14
CA GLU A 244 0.06 18.80 -14.29
C GLU A 244 -0.30 19.06 -12.82
N ILE A 245 0.01 18.07 -11.97
CA ILE A 245 -0.05 18.20 -10.52
C ILE A 245 1.27 18.79 -10.05
#